data_c2e055af765e45081a3254594f71b24f
#
_entry.id   c2e055af765e45081a3254594f71b24f
#
_cell.length_a   1.000
_cell.length_b   1.000
_cell.length_c   1.000
_cell.angle_alpha   90.00
_cell.angle_beta   90.00
_cell.angle_gamma   90.00
#
_symmetry.space_group_name_H-M   'P 1'
#
loop_
_entity.id
_entity.type
_entity.pdbx_description
1 polymer ?
#
loop_
_entity_poly.entity_id
_entity_poly.type
_entity_poly.pdbx_seq_one_letter_code
_entity_poly.pdbx_strand_id
1 'polypeptide(L)'
;MRTQVAIIGAGPSGLLLGQLLHRAGVDNVILERQSGEYVSGRIRAGILEQVTVDLLHEAGVGAGVDAGGTVHHSIELVIAGVRHAVDVHGLTGGKVVTAYGQTEVTHDLMAARQDAGLTTVYEARNVSLHDFDGHKPRLSYLKDGQAQALECDFIAGCDGFHGVCRASVPPGSITEYEKVYPFGWLGLLADVPPVSPHAIDRKSVV
;
A
#
# COMPACT_ATOMS: atom_id res chain seq x y z
N MET A 1 14.12 -15.17 -15.52
CA MET A 1 14.38 -13.77 -15.07
C MET A 1 15.09 -13.82 -13.74
N ARG A 2 15.94 -12.81 -13.39
CA ARG A 2 16.59 -12.71 -12.07
C ARG A 2 16.55 -11.27 -11.57
N THR A 3 16.42 -11.08 -10.27
CA THR A 3 16.48 -9.77 -9.57
C THR A 3 17.08 -9.95 -8.17
N GLN A 4 17.42 -8.86 -7.45
CA GLN A 4 17.80 -8.96 -6.05
C GLN A 4 16.58 -9.15 -5.16
N VAL A 5 15.52 -8.36 -5.35
CA VAL A 5 14.28 -8.46 -4.56
C VAL A 5 13.08 -8.71 -5.47
N ALA A 6 12.39 -9.82 -5.24
CA ALA A 6 11.11 -10.11 -5.85
C ALA A 6 9.98 -9.65 -4.91
N ILE A 7 9.14 -8.73 -5.36
CA ILE A 7 8.03 -8.19 -4.58
C ILE A 7 6.73 -8.81 -5.11
N ILE A 8 5.90 -9.35 -4.23
CA ILE A 8 4.60 -9.91 -4.59
C ILE A 8 3.50 -8.94 -4.16
N GLY A 9 2.80 -8.39 -5.13
CA GLY A 9 1.73 -7.39 -4.98
C GLY A 9 2.15 -5.98 -5.39
N ALA A 10 1.39 -5.36 -6.30
CA ALA A 10 1.53 -3.97 -6.74
C ALA A 10 0.53 -3.04 -6.04
N GLY A 11 0.14 -3.35 -4.82
CA GLY A 11 -0.54 -2.39 -3.94
C GLY A 11 0.42 -1.29 -3.46
N PRO A 12 -0.08 -0.26 -2.74
CA PRO A 12 0.75 0.86 -2.27
C PRO A 12 2.03 0.42 -1.55
N SER A 13 1.96 -0.61 -0.70
CA SER A 13 3.13 -1.11 0.03
C SER A 13 4.19 -1.72 -0.89
N GLY A 14 3.79 -2.53 -1.88
CA GLY A 14 4.75 -3.13 -2.80
C GLY A 14 5.34 -2.13 -3.78
N LEU A 15 4.53 -1.19 -4.27
CA LEU A 15 5.00 -0.11 -5.13
C LEU A 15 5.96 0.82 -4.39
N LEU A 16 5.62 1.23 -3.16
CA LEU A 16 6.48 2.09 -2.33
C LEU A 16 7.79 1.39 -1.98
N LEU A 17 7.75 0.12 -1.54
CA LEU A 17 8.95 -0.67 -1.28
C LEU A 17 9.82 -0.75 -2.54
N GLY A 18 9.23 -1.07 -3.69
CA GLY A 18 9.97 -1.16 -4.96
C GLY A 18 10.63 0.16 -5.36
N GLN A 19 9.98 1.28 -5.09
CA GLN A 19 10.54 2.60 -5.38
C GLN A 19 11.69 2.97 -4.41
N LEU A 20 11.54 2.69 -3.12
CA LEU A 20 12.60 2.89 -2.13
C LEU A 20 13.83 2.03 -2.44
N LEU A 21 13.64 0.76 -2.79
CA LEU A 21 14.71 -0.14 -3.21
C LEU A 21 15.43 0.37 -4.46
N HIS A 22 14.68 0.85 -5.46
CA HIS A 22 15.26 1.46 -6.66
C HIS A 22 16.16 2.65 -6.31
N ARG A 23 15.69 3.56 -5.47
CA ARG A 23 16.49 4.71 -5.03
C ARG A 23 17.75 4.31 -4.25
N ALA A 24 17.70 3.18 -3.57
CA ALA A 24 18.86 2.59 -2.90
C ALA A 24 19.78 1.78 -3.84
N GLY A 25 19.49 1.73 -5.13
CA GLY A 25 20.29 0.99 -6.11
C GLY A 25 20.09 -0.53 -6.04
N VAL A 26 18.97 -1.00 -5.48
CA VAL A 26 18.63 -2.41 -5.35
C VAL A 26 17.65 -2.82 -6.44
N ASP A 27 18.07 -3.77 -7.28
CA ASP A 27 17.24 -4.30 -8.36
C ASP A 27 16.02 -5.02 -7.82
N ASN A 28 14.84 -4.67 -8.35
CA ASN A 28 13.60 -5.29 -7.92
C ASN A 28 12.59 -5.47 -9.06
N VAL A 29 11.81 -6.54 -8.94
CA VAL A 29 10.70 -6.86 -9.84
C VAL A 29 9.45 -7.06 -9.02
N ILE A 30 8.33 -6.46 -9.45
CA ILE A 30 7.03 -6.65 -8.82
C ILE A 30 6.21 -7.64 -9.66
N LEU A 31 5.62 -8.64 -9.00
CA LEU A 31 4.61 -9.53 -9.58
C LEU A 31 3.24 -9.13 -9.03
N GLU A 32 2.29 -8.83 -9.93
CA GLU A 32 0.91 -8.48 -9.57
C GLU A 32 -0.08 -9.40 -10.31
N ARG A 33 -1.04 -9.97 -9.57
CA ARG A 33 -2.04 -10.90 -10.15
C ARG A 33 -3.10 -10.22 -11.01
N GLN A 34 -3.35 -8.94 -10.77
CA GLN A 34 -4.35 -8.13 -11.48
C GLN A 34 -3.70 -7.33 -12.62
N SER A 35 -4.55 -6.72 -13.47
CA SER A 35 -4.09 -5.77 -14.47
C SER A 35 -3.65 -4.44 -13.83
N GLY A 36 -2.82 -3.67 -14.52
CA GLY A 36 -2.44 -2.32 -14.08
C GLY A 36 -3.65 -1.39 -13.95
N GLU A 37 -4.62 -1.50 -14.86
CA GLU A 37 -5.87 -0.74 -14.80
C GLU A 37 -6.67 -1.06 -13.52
N TYR A 38 -6.78 -2.33 -13.15
CA TYR A 38 -7.45 -2.72 -11.91
C TYR A 38 -6.73 -2.15 -10.68
N VAL A 39 -5.40 -2.21 -10.65
CA VAL A 39 -4.59 -1.68 -9.54
C VAL A 39 -4.79 -0.18 -9.39
N SER A 40 -4.72 0.57 -10.49
CA SER A 40 -4.89 2.03 -10.51
C SER A 40 -6.32 2.46 -10.21
N GLY A 41 -7.33 1.69 -10.62
CA GLY A 41 -8.74 2.00 -10.41
C GLY A 41 -9.30 1.59 -9.05
N ARG A 42 -8.51 0.94 -8.19
CA ARG A 42 -9.01 0.42 -6.91
C ARG A 42 -9.12 1.50 -5.84
N ILE A 43 -10.35 1.95 -5.60
CA ILE A 43 -10.65 2.96 -4.58
C ILE A 43 -10.49 2.37 -3.17
N ARG A 44 -9.78 3.09 -2.31
CA ARG A 44 -9.57 2.81 -0.88
C ARG A 44 -9.57 4.13 -0.11
N ALA A 45 -9.54 4.03 1.24
CA ALA A 45 -9.34 5.20 2.10
C ALA A 45 -8.04 5.94 1.74
N GLY A 46 -8.00 7.24 2.04
CA GLY A 46 -6.89 8.11 1.68
C GLY A 46 -6.50 9.00 2.85
N ILE A 47 -6.24 8.41 4.01
CA ILE A 47 -5.67 9.13 5.16
C ILE A 47 -4.25 8.60 5.37
N LEU A 48 -3.29 9.50 5.24
CA LEU A 48 -1.87 9.22 5.39
C LEU A 48 -1.36 9.77 6.72
N GLU A 49 -0.67 8.93 7.48
CA GLU A 49 0.11 9.37 8.62
C GLU A 49 1.41 10.05 8.16
N GLN A 50 1.98 10.90 8.99
CA GLN A 50 3.21 11.62 8.68
C GLN A 50 4.33 10.72 8.16
N VAL A 51 4.54 9.55 8.77
CA VAL A 51 5.56 8.60 8.35
C VAL A 51 5.38 8.12 6.91
N THR A 52 4.13 7.98 6.45
CA THR A 52 3.85 7.59 5.06
C THR A 52 4.18 8.73 4.10
N VAL A 53 3.84 9.97 4.46
CA VAL A 53 4.19 11.16 3.67
C VAL A 53 5.71 11.30 3.57
N ASP A 54 6.42 11.15 4.68
CA ASP A 54 7.89 11.19 4.71
C ASP A 54 8.51 10.14 3.80
N LEU A 55 7.98 8.90 3.80
CA LEU A 55 8.43 7.82 2.92
C LEU A 55 8.12 8.09 1.43
N LEU A 56 7.00 8.76 1.11
CA LEU A 56 6.72 9.18 -0.27
C LEU A 56 7.73 10.23 -0.74
N HIS A 57 8.15 11.17 0.12
CA HIS A 57 9.23 12.12 -0.17
C HIS A 57 10.57 11.39 -0.36
N GLU A 58 10.92 10.47 0.54
CA GLU A 58 12.13 9.65 0.42
C GLU A 58 12.13 8.84 -0.88
N ALA A 59 10.99 8.30 -1.28
CA ALA A 59 10.80 7.60 -2.53
C ALA A 59 10.87 8.52 -3.78
N GLY A 60 10.84 9.85 -3.59
CA GLY A 60 10.86 10.84 -4.67
C GLY A 60 9.52 11.03 -5.37
N VAL A 61 8.41 10.64 -4.72
CA VAL A 61 7.03 10.78 -5.23
C VAL A 61 6.15 11.67 -4.34
N GLY A 62 6.77 12.51 -3.49
CA GLY A 62 6.06 13.41 -2.57
C GLY A 62 5.33 14.57 -3.25
N ALA A 63 5.69 14.94 -4.48
CA ALA A 63 5.12 16.11 -5.16
C ALA A 63 3.59 16.05 -5.32
N GLY A 64 3.03 14.85 -5.57
CA GLY A 64 1.58 14.65 -5.68
C GLY A 64 0.86 14.96 -4.37
N VAL A 65 1.36 14.42 -3.26
CA VAL A 65 0.75 14.66 -1.93
C VAL A 65 0.92 16.11 -1.48
N ASP A 66 2.01 16.79 -1.84
CA ASP A 66 2.21 18.22 -1.55
C ASP A 66 1.21 19.11 -2.31
N ALA A 67 0.92 18.76 -3.56
CA ALA A 67 0.03 19.53 -4.41
C ALA A 67 -1.46 19.24 -4.14
N GLY A 68 -1.82 17.99 -3.86
CA GLY A 68 -3.21 17.53 -3.76
C GLY A 68 -3.66 17.10 -2.37
N GLY A 69 -2.73 16.95 -1.42
CA GLY A 69 -3.04 16.53 -0.06
C GLY A 69 -3.65 17.64 0.79
N THR A 70 -4.61 17.28 1.63
CA THR A 70 -5.18 18.18 2.63
C THR A 70 -4.65 17.82 4.01
N VAL A 71 -3.89 18.74 4.62
CA VAL A 71 -3.27 18.54 5.93
C VAL A 71 -4.26 18.81 7.06
N HIS A 72 -4.35 17.90 8.01
CA HIS A 72 -5.16 18.01 9.22
C HIS A 72 -4.27 17.97 10.46
N HIS A 73 -4.28 19.04 11.24
CA HIS A 73 -3.56 19.15 12.51
C HIS A 73 -4.32 18.50 13.67
N SER A 74 -5.62 18.32 13.52
CA SER A 74 -6.49 17.73 14.55
C SER A 74 -7.53 16.80 13.91
N ILE A 75 -8.01 15.86 14.73
CA ILE A 75 -9.13 14.98 14.42
C ILE A 75 -10.28 15.33 15.37
N GLU A 76 -11.48 15.48 14.84
CA GLU A 76 -12.68 15.74 15.63
C GLU A 76 -13.47 14.43 15.78
N LEU A 77 -13.59 13.97 17.02
CA LEU A 77 -14.41 12.79 17.36
C LEU A 77 -15.80 13.26 17.80
N VAL A 78 -16.84 12.74 17.17
CA VAL A 78 -18.23 13.03 17.57
C VAL A 78 -18.80 11.80 18.28
N ILE A 79 -18.95 11.89 19.61
CA ILE A 79 -19.45 10.80 20.46
C ILE A 79 -20.75 11.27 21.12
N ALA A 80 -21.85 10.53 20.93
CA ALA A 80 -23.16 10.88 21.47
C ALA A 80 -23.58 12.34 21.19
N GLY A 81 -23.23 12.86 19.99
CA GLY A 81 -23.54 14.23 19.59
C GLY A 81 -22.59 15.31 20.13
N VAL A 82 -21.65 14.96 21.01
CA VAL A 82 -20.64 15.87 21.56
C VAL A 82 -19.36 15.78 20.71
N ARG A 83 -18.79 16.94 20.36
CA ARG A 83 -17.55 17.04 19.60
C ARG A 83 -16.34 17.09 20.56
N HIS A 84 -15.36 16.24 20.29
CA HIS A 84 -14.09 16.18 21.01
C HIS A 84 -12.95 16.39 20.02
N ALA A 85 -12.27 17.52 20.11
CA ALA A 85 -11.09 17.78 19.29
C ALA A 85 -9.86 17.09 19.90
N VAL A 86 -9.15 16.32 19.09
CA VAL A 86 -7.86 15.72 19.42
C VAL A 86 -6.79 16.47 18.65
N ASP A 87 -5.96 17.23 19.34
CA ASP A 87 -4.83 17.96 18.77
C ASP A 87 -3.68 16.97 18.45
N VAL A 88 -3.73 16.39 17.25
CA VAL A 88 -2.72 15.44 16.80
C VAL A 88 -1.35 16.10 16.74
N HIS A 89 -1.26 17.31 16.19
CA HIS A 89 -0.02 18.05 16.06
C HIS A 89 0.65 18.31 17.40
N GLY A 90 -0.09 18.87 18.36
CA GLY A 90 0.44 19.15 19.70
C GLY A 90 0.83 17.90 20.47
N LEU A 91 0.00 16.84 20.42
CA LEU A 91 0.23 15.60 21.15
C LEU A 91 1.39 14.76 20.60
N THR A 92 1.73 14.92 19.31
CA THR A 92 2.75 14.09 18.63
C THR A 92 4.08 14.82 18.40
N GLY A 93 4.20 16.07 18.86
CA GLY A 93 5.41 16.87 18.63
C GLY A 93 5.55 17.35 17.18
N GLY A 94 4.42 17.70 16.54
CA GLY A 94 4.40 18.34 15.23
C GLY A 94 3.95 17.45 14.06
N LYS A 95 3.61 16.17 14.30
CA LYS A 95 3.10 15.29 13.24
C LYS A 95 1.66 15.65 12.88
N VAL A 96 1.31 15.39 11.63
CA VAL A 96 -0.01 15.68 11.07
C VAL A 96 -0.57 14.44 10.37
N VAL A 97 -1.83 14.53 10.00
CA VAL A 97 -2.51 13.54 9.15
C VAL A 97 -2.85 14.22 7.84
N THR A 98 -2.58 13.58 6.72
CA THR A 98 -2.84 14.15 5.39
C THR A 98 -3.91 13.31 4.66
N ALA A 99 -4.99 13.97 4.26
CA ALA A 99 -5.96 13.34 3.38
C ALA A 99 -5.43 13.41 1.93
N TYR A 100 -5.07 12.26 1.38
CA TYR A 100 -4.64 12.08 0.00
C TYR A 100 -5.04 10.68 -0.46
N GLY A 101 -5.83 10.58 -1.51
CA GLY A 101 -6.43 9.32 -1.93
C GLY A 101 -5.42 8.21 -2.18
N GLN A 102 -5.72 6.99 -1.74
CA GLN A 102 -4.85 5.84 -2.05
C GLN A 102 -4.70 5.62 -3.55
N THR A 103 -5.71 5.96 -4.34
CA THR A 103 -5.68 5.92 -5.80
C THR A 103 -4.59 6.84 -6.34
N GLU A 104 -4.50 8.06 -5.82
CA GLU A 104 -3.48 9.05 -6.21
C GLU A 104 -2.06 8.56 -5.83
N VAL A 105 -1.89 8.09 -4.58
CA VAL A 105 -0.62 7.47 -4.15
C VAL A 105 -0.21 6.34 -5.08
N THR A 106 -1.16 5.49 -5.47
CA THR A 106 -0.91 4.36 -6.37
C THR A 106 -0.49 4.84 -7.75
N HIS A 107 -1.17 5.86 -8.29
CA HIS A 107 -0.84 6.46 -9.59
C HIS A 107 0.55 7.08 -9.58
N ASP A 108 0.90 7.87 -8.56
CA ASP A 108 2.21 8.50 -8.44
C ASP A 108 3.34 7.46 -8.41
N LEU A 109 3.15 6.39 -7.63
CA LEU A 109 4.13 5.31 -7.54
C LEU A 109 4.24 4.49 -8.82
N MET A 110 3.11 4.22 -9.51
CA MET A 110 3.11 3.53 -10.80
C MET A 110 3.79 4.35 -11.88
N ALA A 111 3.51 5.67 -11.94
CA ALA A 111 4.14 6.58 -12.88
C ALA A 111 5.66 6.65 -12.67
N ALA A 112 6.10 6.88 -11.42
CA ALA A 112 7.53 6.93 -11.10
C ALA A 112 8.24 5.63 -11.47
N ARG A 113 7.60 4.48 -11.27
CA ARG A 113 8.16 3.18 -11.62
C ARG A 113 8.26 2.99 -13.15
N GLN A 114 7.25 3.45 -13.89
CA GLN A 114 7.23 3.43 -15.35
C GLN A 114 8.31 4.34 -15.93
N ASP A 115 8.43 5.57 -15.42
CA ASP A 115 9.42 6.55 -15.86
C ASP A 115 10.86 6.07 -15.61
N ALA A 116 11.07 5.32 -14.53
CA ALA A 116 12.35 4.67 -14.23
C ALA A 116 12.61 3.37 -15.03
N GLY A 117 11.67 2.94 -15.87
CA GLY A 117 11.80 1.70 -16.67
C GLY A 117 11.80 0.41 -15.83
N LEU A 118 11.24 0.45 -14.63
CA LEU A 118 11.25 -0.69 -13.71
C LEU A 118 10.18 -1.71 -14.05
N THR A 119 10.54 -2.99 -13.93
CA THR A 119 9.66 -4.10 -14.31
C THR A 119 8.56 -4.33 -13.26
N THR A 120 7.30 -4.26 -13.70
CA THR A 120 6.14 -4.81 -12.99
C THR A 120 5.44 -5.79 -13.92
N VAL A 121 5.33 -7.05 -13.50
CA VAL A 121 4.64 -8.10 -14.26
C VAL A 121 3.20 -8.15 -13.75
N TYR A 122 2.31 -7.48 -14.45
CA TYR A 122 0.87 -7.55 -14.19
C TYR A 122 0.30 -8.88 -14.73
N GLU A 123 -0.84 -9.30 -14.16
CA GLU A 123 -1.52 -10.55 -14.47
C GLU A 123 -0.64 -11.80 -14.26
N ALA A 124 0.32 -11.69 -13.34
CA ALA A 124 1.12 -12.81 -12.86
C ALA A 124 0.25 -13.71 -11.97
N ARG A 125 -0.33 -14.76 -12.55
CA ARG A 125 -1.27 -15.65 -11.89
C ARG A 125 -0.57 -16.83 -11.23
N ASN A 126 -1.21 -17.45 -10.24
CA ASN A 126 -0.73 -18.66 -9.58
C ASN A 126 0.72 -18.55 -9.08
N VAL A 127 1.04 -17.41 -8.47
CA VAL A 127 2.37 -17.20 -7.87
C VAL A 127 2.59 -18.23 -6.77
N SER A 128 3.74 -18.90 -6.80
CA SER A 128 4.18 -19.84 -5.78
C SER A 128 5.61 -19.53 -5.37
N LEU A 129 5.88 -19.61 -4.06
CA LEU A 129 7.19 -19.38 -3.47
C LEU A 129 7.93 -20.71 -3.32
N HIS A 130 9.20 -20.72 -3.66
CA HIS A 130 10.09 -21.89 -3.54
C HIS A 130 11.40 -21.47 -2.90
N ASP A 131 11.96 -22.34 -2.05
CA ASP A 131 13.29 -22.22 -1.44
C ASP A 131 13.51 -20.86 -0.73
N PHE A 132 12.43 -20.25 -0.22
CA PHE A 132 12.45 -18.89 0.37
C PHE A 132 13.16 -18.84 1.73
N ASP A 133 13.34 -19.98 2.40
CA ASP A 133 14.12 -20.21 3.62
C ASP A 133 15.54 -20.72 3.34
N GLY A 134 15.89 -20.89 2.05
CA GLY A 134 17.16 -21.40 1.58
C GLY A 134 18.06 -20.33 0.95
N HIS A 135 19.07 -20.78 0.18
CA HIS A 135 20.04 -19.89 -0.45
C HIS A 135 19.68 -19.45 -1.89
N LYS A 136 18.58 -19.95 -2.44
CA LYS A 136 18.16 -19.66 -3.83
C LYS A 136 16.65 -19.47 -3.91
N PRO A 137 16.12 -18.42 -3.28
CA PRO A 137 14.69 -18.10 -3.37
C PRO A 137 14.27 -17.91 -4.83
N ARG A 138 13.11 -18.42 -5.17
CA ARG A 138 12.53 -18.25 -6.50
C ARG A 138 11.01 -18.26 -6.45
N LEU A 139 10.42 -17.61 -7.44
CA LEU A 139 8.98 -17.60 -7.66
C LEU A 139 8.68 -18.32 -8.98
N SER A 140 7.57 -19.06 -9.01
CA SER A 140 6.94 -19.50 -10.24
C SER A 140 5.58 -18.83 -10.40
N TYR A 141 5.19 -18.50 -11.63
CA TYR A 141 3.91 -17.87 -11.93
C TYR A 141 3.48 -18.17 -13.37
N LEU A 142 2.22 -17.91 -13.70
CA LEU A 142 1.71 -17.96 -15.06
C LEU A 142 1.56 -16.53 -15.61
N LYS A 143 2.09 -16.29 -16.81
CA LYS A 143 1.83 -15.07 -17.59
C LYS A 143 1.40 -15.49 -18.99
N ASP A 144 0.23 -15.00 -19.41
CA ASP A 144 -0.36 -15.33 -20.72
C ASP A 144 -0.46 -16.86 -20.98
N GLY A 145 -0.80 -17.62 -19.92
CA GLY A 145 -0.89 -19.07 -19.96
C GLY A 145 0.43 -19.83 -19.94
N GLN A 146 1.57 -19.12 -19.96
CA GLN A 146 2.90 -19.73 -19.96
C GLN A 146 3.52 -19.70 -18.54
N ALA A 147 4.13 -20.81 -18.16
CA ALA A 147 4.87 -20.90 -16.90
C ALA A 147 6.16 -20.09 -16.99
N GLN A 148 6.38 -19.26 -15.98
CA GLN A 148 7.55 -18.39 -15.85
C GLN A 148 8.21 -18.62 -14.48
N ALA A 149 9.50 -18.28 -14.39
CA ALA A 149 10.25 -18.30 -13.16
C ALA A 149 11.01 -16.99 -12.94
N LEU A 150 11.05 -16.54 -11.68
CA LEU A 150 11.83 -15.39 -11.22
C LEU A 150 12.74 -15.85 -10.09
N GLU A 151 14.04 -15.83 -10.33
CA GLU A 151 15.06 -16.07 -9.29
C GLU A 151 15.36 -14.76 -8.57
N CYS A 152 15.61 -14.81 -7.26
CA CYS A 152 15.89 -13.62 -6.47
C CYS A 152 16.80 -13.97 -5.28
N ASP A 153 17.28 -12.92 -4.61
CA ASP A 153 18.02 -13.07 -3.35
C ASP A 153 17.03 -12.97 -2.17
N PHE A 154 15.97 -12.15 -2.31
CA PHE A 154 14.94 -11.95 -1.29
C PHE A 154 13.54 -11.91 -1.92
N ILE A 155 12.54 -12.34 -1.14
CA ILE A 155 11.13 -12.23 -1.48
C ILE A 155 10.45 -11.30 -0.49
N ALA A 156 9.76 -10.27 -0.96
CA ALA A 156 8.95 -9.37 -0.16
C ALA A 156 7.45 -9.60 -0.42
N GLY A 157 6.72 -10.08 0.58
CA GLY A 157 5.28 -10.31 0.50
C GLY A 157 4.51 -9.02 0.78
N CYS A 158 3.98 -8.39 -0.28
CA CYS A 158 3.14 -7.19 -0.23
C CYS A 158 1.74 -7.44 -0.82
N ASP A 159 1.31 -8.69 -0.83
CA ASP A 159 0.10 -9.22 -1.49
C ASP A 159 -1.18 -9.16 -0.62
N GLY A 160 -1.09 -8.48 0.52
CA GLY A 160 -2.21 -8.21 1.42
C GLY A 160 -2.64 -9.42 2.24
N PHE A 161 -3.77 -9.26 2.95
CA PHE A 161 -4.25 -10.25 3.92
C PHE A 161 -4.53 -11.63 3.28
N HIS A 162 -5.08 -11.66 2.08
CA HIS A 162 -5.42 -12.89 1.35
C HIS A 162 -4.35 -13.31 0.33
N GLY A 163 -3.13 -12.81 0.49
CA GLY A 163 -2.04 -13.11 -0.40
C GLY A 163 -1.42 -14.50 -0.16
N VAL A 164 -0.71 -15.00 -1.16
CA VAL A 164 -0.03 -16.31 -1.10
C VAL A 164 1.11 -16.33 -0.09
N CYS A 165 1.74 -15.17 0.17
CA CYS A 165 2.91 -15.08 1.05
C CYS A 165 2.59 -15.51 2.47
N ARG A 166 1.48 -15.05 3.05
CA ARG A 166 1.04 -15.46 4.39
C ARG A 166 0.84 -16.98 4.47
N ALA A 167 0.14 -17.55 3.47
CA ALA A 167 -0.11 -18.99 3.43
C ALA A 167 1.15 -19.84 3.25
N SER A 168 2.25 -19.23 2.76
CA SER A 168 3.54 -19.90 2.59
C SER A 168 4.42 -19.89 3.83
N VAL A 169 4.08 -19.10 4.86
CA VAL A 169 4.83 -19.08 6.12
C VAL A 169 4.70 -20.44 6.82
N PRO A 170 5.81 -21.04 7.30
CA PRO A 170 5.77 -22.34 7.95
C PRO A 170 4.81 -22.37 9.14
N PRO A 171 4.05 -23.47 9.32
CA PRO A 171 3.13 -23.63 10.44
C PRO A 171 3.85 -23.38 11.79
N GLY A 172 3.22 -22.59 12.67
CA GLY A 172 3.75 -22.26 13.99
C GLY A 172 4.70 -21.06 14.03
N SER A 173 5.10 -20.49 12.88
CA SER A 173 5.94 -19.28 12.82
C SER A 173 5.15 -17.98 13.11
N ILE A 174 3.85 -18.00 12.89
CA ILE A 174 2.95 -16.88 13.17
C ILE A 174 1.73 -17.36 13.96
N THR A 175 1.19 -16.49 14.80
CA THR A 175 -0.11 -16.67 15.44
C THR A 175 -1.12 -15.77 14.74
N GLU A 176 -2.18 -16.35 14.20
CA GLU A 176 -3.25 -15.59 13.57
C GLU A 176 -4.39 -15.35 14.55
N TYR A 177 -4.87 -14.11 14.58
CA TYR A 177 -6.11 -13.74 15.24
C TYR A 177 -7.01 -13.07 14.23
N GLU A 178 -8.20 -13.67 14.01
CA GLU A 178 -9.20 -13.14 13.09
C GLU A 178 -10.51 -12.86 13.85
N LYS A 179 -11.08 -11.68 13.63
CA LYS A 179 -12.40 -11.31 14.10
C LYS A 179 -13.21 -10.76 12.94
N VAL A 180 -14.27 -11.49 12.59
CA VAL A 180 -15.23 -11.05 11.57
C VAL A 180 -16.25 -10.12 12.23
N TYR A 181 -16.40 -8.90 11.71
CA TYR A 181 -17.42 -7.96 12.14
C TYR A 181 -18.63 -8.04 11.20
N PRO A 182 -19.87 -7.98 11.73
CA PRO A 182 -21.09 -8.09 10.92
C PRO A 182 -21.47 -6.78 10.19
N PHE A 183 -20.48 -6.01 9.73
CA PHE A 183 -20.69 -4.78 9.00
C PHE A 183 -19.55 -4.54 7.98
N GLY A 184 -19.82 -3.69 6.98
CA GLY A 184 -18.86 -3.23 6.01
C GLY A 184 -18.64 -1.73 6.12
N TRP A 185 -17.52 -1.25 5.58
CA TRP A 185 -17.23 0.17 5.43
C TRP A 185 -17.65 0.64 4.04
N LEU A 186 -18.48 1.69 3.99
CA LEU A 186 -18.84 2.36 2.75
C LEU A 186 -17.99 3.61 2.59
N GLY A 187 -17.20 3.68 1.52
CA GLY A 187 -16.47 4.88 1.12
C GLY A 187 -17.24 5.64 0.05
N LEU A 188 -17.47 6.92 0.25
CA LEU A 188 -18.06 7.83 -0.73
C LEU A 188 -17.08 8.97 -1.00
N LEU A 189 -16.75 9.20 -2.26
CA LEU A 189 -16.02 10.37 -2.72
C LEU A 189 -17.01 11.33 -3.36
N ALA A 190 -16.90 12.63 -3.07
CA ALA A 190 -17.73 13.66 -3.64
C ALA A 190 -16.86 14.85 -4.06
N ASP A 191 -17.11 15.37 -5.24
CA ASP A 191 -16.47 16.58 -5.76
C ASP A 191 -17.22 17.82 -5.24
N VAL A 192 -16.98 18.10 -3.95
CA VAL A 192 -17.57 19.22 -3.23
C VAL A 192 -16.56 19.83 -2.26
N PRO A 193 -16.67 21.11 -1.88
CA PRO A 193 -15.82 21.70 -0.85
C PRO A 193 -15.90 20.92 0.45
N PRO A 194 -14.77 20.80 1.20
CA PRO A 194 -14.76 20.13 2.50
C PRO A 194 -15.78 20.76 3.46
N VAL A 195 -16.53 19.91 4.17
CA VAL A 195 -17.52 20.39 5.15
C VAL A 195 -16.86 20.93 6.43
N SER A 196 -15.58 20.65 6.65
CA SER A 196 -14.78 21.05 7.83
C SER A 196 -13.31 21.11 7.45
N PRO A 197 -12.52 22.01 8.06
CA PRO A 197 -11.06 22.00 7.95
C PRO A 197 -10.41 20.85 8.77
N HIS A 198 -11.20 20.11 9.56
CA HIS A 198 -10.74 19.00 10.39
C HIS A 198 -11.24 17.67 9.83
N ALA A 199 -10.44 16.61 9.98
CA ALA A 199 -10.94 15.26 9.80
C ALA A 199 -11.96 14.96 10.90
N ILE A 200 -13.19 14.56 10.52
CA ILE A 200 -14.27 14.27 11.47
C ILE A 200 -14.55 12.78 11.49
N ASP A 201 -14.39 12.15 12.64
CA ASP A 201 -14.87 10.80 12.90
C ASP A 201 -16.15 10.87 13.76
N ARG A 202 -17.25 10.35 13.22
CA ARG A 202 -18.54 10.32 13.88
C ARG A 202 -18.98 8.89 14.17
N LYS A 203 -18.97 8.53 15.45
CA LYS A 203 -19.59 7.30 15.91
C LYS A 203 -21.11 7.47 15.96
N SER A 204 -21.84 6.85 15.03
CA SER A 204 -23.29 6.68 15.18
C SER A 204 -23.52 5.55 16.17
N VAL A 205 -24.18 5.85 17.28
CA VAL A 205 -24.80 4.81 18.13
C VAL A 205 -26.19 4.59 17.53
N VAL A 206 -26.37 3.45 16.89
CA VAL A 206 -27.69 2.93 16.51
C VAL A 206 -28.16 2.07 17.65
#